data_9c1b5cef1be9fbf3c7e3e3de8109a38e
#
_entry.id   9c1b5cef1be9fbf3c7e3e3de8109a38e
#
_cell.length_a   1.000
_cell.length_b   1.000
_cell.length_c   1.000
_cell.angle_alpha   90.00
_cell.angle_beta   90.00
_cell.angle_gamma   90.00
#
_symmetry.space_group_name_H-M   'P 1'
#
loop_
_entity.id
_entity.type
_entity.pdbx_description
1 polymer ?
#
loop_
_entity_poly.entity_id
_entity_poly.type
_entity_poly.pdbx_seq_one_letter_code
_entity_poly.pdbx_strand_id
1 'polypeptide(L)'
;KRFAINMSGVRRGQRVLDIAGGTGDLAKVFSREVGPTGHVVLSDINESMLNVGRDRLIDAGCTNVDFVLANAETLEPFEDNSFDLLTISFGLRNVTDKDAALAAMYRVLKPGGRLLVLEFSKPVFEPFSKLYDLYSFTALPIMGKIIANDSESYKYLAESIRMHPDQRTLKGMMENAGFQNCDYHNLTGGIVAVHRGFKL
;
A
#
# COMPACT_ATOMS: atom_id res chain seq x y z
N LYS A 1 -6.48 5.16 6.09
CA LYS A 1 -5.11 5.11 6.63
C LYS A 1 -5.11 4.81 8.14
N ARG A 2 -5.82 5.58 9.00
CA ARG A 2 -5.84 5.36 10.46
C ARG A 2 -6.27 3.94 10.86
N PHE A 3 -7.26 3.37 10.18
CA PHE A 3 -7.68 1.99 10.41
C PHE A 3 -6.57 0.98 10.05
N ALA A 4 -5.88 1.16 8.92
CA ALA A 4 -4.77 0.30 8.52
C ALA A 4 -3.61 0.35 9.53
N ILE A 5 -3.30 1.54 10.07
CA ILE A 5 -2.29 1.68 11.13
C ILE A 5 -2.68 0.90 12.38
N ASN A 6 -3.94 0.99 12.82
CA ASN A 6 -4.43 0.21 13.96
C ASN A 6 -4.34 -1.31 13.71
N MET A 7 -4.69 -1.75 12.48
CA MET A 7 -4.58 -3.16 12.08
C MET A 7 -3.13 -3.64 11.95
N SER A 8 -2.20 -2.72 11.72
CA SER A 8 -0.79 -3.08 11.59
C SER A 8 -0.24 -3.75 12.85
N GLY A 9 -0.77 -3.39 14.03
CA GLY A 9 -0.25 -3.86 15.31
C GLY A 9 1.24 -3.57 15.45
N VAL A 10 1.72 -2.51 14.81
CA VAL A 10 3.11 -2.05 14.89
C VAL A 10 3.51 -1.83 16.36
N ARG A 11 4.75 -2.15 16.68
CA ARG A 11 5.29 -2.03 18.06
C ARG A 11 6.60 -1.26 18.05
N ARG A 12 6.92 -0.69 19.21
CA ARG A 12 8.23 -0.03 19.42
C ARG A 12 9.38 -0.99 19.12
N GLY A 13 10.42 -0.47 18.50
CA GLY A 13 11.61 -1.23 18.12
C GLY A 13 11.51 -2.03 16.84
N GLN A 14 10.34 -2.10 16.19
CA GLN A 14 10.17 -2.82 14.94
C GLN A 14 10.77 -2.09 13.75
N ARG A 15 11.13 -2.87 12.73
CA ARG A 15 11.59 -2.39 11.42
C ARG A 15 10.44 -2.53 10.42
N VAL A 16 10.03 -1.41 9.84
CA VAL A 16 8.89 -1.29 8.93
C VAL A 16 9.37 -0.91 7.54
N LEU A 17 8.82 -1.52 6.49
CA LEU A 17 8.99 -1.08 5.10
C LEU A 17 7.64 -0.60 4.57
N ASP A 18 7.58 0.67 4.14
CA ASP A 18 6.45 1.28 3.46
C ASP A 18 6.74 1.30 1.95
N ILE A 19 6.13 0.36 1.21
CA ILE A 19 6.37 0.11 -0.21
C ILE A 19 5.44 1.01 -1.03
N ALA A 20 5.97 1.62 -2.10
CA ALA A 20 5.25 2.63 -2.89
C ALA A 20 4.67 3.71 -1.98
N GLY A 21 5.44 4.13 -0.99
CA GLY A 21 4.98 5.02 0.07
C GLY A 21 4.86 6.49 -0.35
N GLY A 22 5.34 6.82 -1.55
CA GLY A 22 5.18 8.13 -2.17
C GLY A 22 5.68 9.26 -1.27
N THR A 23 4.78 10.15 -0.89
CA THR A 23 5.10 11.33 -0.05
C THR A 23 5.21 11.03 1.45
N GLY A 24 5.21 9.75 1.87
CA GLY A 24 5.55 9.32 3.22
C GLY A 24 4.47 9.49 4.29
N ASP A 25 3.19 9.57 3.92
CA ASP A 25 2.12 9.76 4.91
C ASP A 25 2.02 8.65 5.96
N LEU A 26 2.20 7.37 5.56
CA LEU A 26 2.22 6.25 6.50
C LEU A 26 3.56 6.16 7.22
N ALA A 27 4.67 6.31 6.49
CA ALA A 27 6.01 6.29 7.07
C ALA A 27 6.16 7.30 8.22
N LYS A 28 5.56 8.50 8.10
CA LYS A 28 5.51 9.52 9.15
C LYS A 28 4.84 9.01 10.44
N VAL A 29 3.76 8.27 10.30
CA VAL A 29 3.05 7.71 11.45
C VAL A 29 3.85 6.55 12.04
N PHE A 30 4.32 5.64 11.19
CA PHE A 30 5.12 4.50 11.64
C PHE A 30 6.42 4.93 12.34
N SER A 31 7.09 6.00 11.87
CA SER A 31 8.27 6.56 12.52
C SER A 31 8.02 6.88 14.00
N ARG A 32 6.84 7.41 14.33
CA ARG A 32 6.42 7.71 15.70
C ARG A 32 6.06 6.45 16.49
N GLU A 33 5.31 5.53 15.85
CA GLU A 33 4.84 4.31 16.49
C GLU A 33 5.98 3.35 16.86
N VAL A 34 6.97 3.19 15.96
CA VAL A 34 8.14 2.33 16.25
C VAL A 34 9.09 2.97 17.28
N GLY A 35 9.02 4.29 17.45
CA GLY A 35 9.83 5.04 18.41
C GLY A 35 11.33 5.07 18.05
N PRO A 36 12.18 5.61 18.96
CA PRO A 36 13.59 5.89 18.65
C PRO A 36 14.46 4.63 18.47
N THR A 37 14.01 3.48 18.92
CA THR A 37 14.70 2.19 18.74
C THR A 37 14.21 1.39 17.54
N GLY A 38 13.11 1.82 16.93
CA GLY A 38 12.58 1.24 15.70
C GLY A 38 13.03 2.01 14.47
N HIS A 39 12.76 1.45 13.31
CA HIS A 39 13.21 1.99 12.05
C HIS A 39 12.17 1.84 10.96
N VAL A 40 12.03 2.85 10.10
CA VAL A 40 11.15 2.82 8.94
C VAL A 40 11.97 2.99 7.68
N VAL A 41 11.66 2.22 6.65
CA VAL A 41 12.16 2.45 5.31
C VAL A 41 10.99 2.89 4.44
N LEU A 42 11.07 4.08 3.87
CA LEU A 42 10.19 4.55 2.82
C LEU A 42 10.79 4.15 1.47
N SER A 43 10.08 3.32 0.70
CA SER A 43 10.51 2.96 -0.64
C SER A 43 9.48 3.36 -1.69
N ASP A 44 9.97 3.77 -2.86
CA ASP A 44 9.16 4.05 -4.03
C ASP A 44 9.99 3.78 -5.29
N ILE A 45 9.34 3.45 -6.41
CA ILE A 45 9.98 3.35 -7.72
C ILE A 45 10.18 4.72 -8.37
N ASN A 46 9.40 5.71 -7.96
CA ASN A 46 9.45 7.07 -8.46
C ASN A 46 10.34 7.94 -7.57
N GLU A 47 11.52 8.27 -8.08
CA GLU A 47 12.51 9.08 -7.35
C GLU A 47 11.99 10.47 -6.96
N SER A 48 11.18 11.10 -7.81
CA SER A 48 10.59 12.42 -7.52
C SER A 48 9.65 12.35 -6.32
N MET A 49 8.81 11.31 -6.24
CA MET A 49 7.92 11.09 -5.11
C MET A 49 8.70 10.79 -3.83
N LEU A 50 9.75 9.98 -3.95
CA LEU A 50 10.63 9.64 -2.84
C LEU A 50 11.35 10.88 -2.27
N ASN A 51 11.81 11.77 -3.13
CA ASN A 51 12.45 13.03 -2.73
C ASN A 51 11.46 13.95 -1.99
N VAL A 52 10.24 14.10 -2.50
CA VAL A 52 9.17 14.83 -1.78
C VAL A 52 8.88 14.21 -0.42
N GLY A 53 8.83 12.86 -0.35
CA GLY A 53 8.66 12.13 0.91
C GLY A 53 9.79 12.40 1.89
N ARG A 54 11.03 12.39 1.40
CA ARG A 54 12.24 12.69 2.20
C ARG A 54 12.13 14.08 2.84
N ASP A 55 11.91 15.11 2.03
CA ASP A 55 11.86 16.49 2.52
C ASP A 55 10.76 16.64 3.59
N ARG A 56 9.56 16.13 3.31
CA ARG A 56 8.44 16.18 4.26
C ARG A 56 8.70 15.45 5.58
N LEU A 57 9.43 14.33 5.55
CA LEU A 57 9.73 13.55 6.76
C LEU A 57 10.85 14.18 7.56
N ILE A 58 11.86 14.74 6.91
CA ILE A 58 12.92 15.53 7.54
C ILE A 58 12.32 16.76 8.23
N ASP A 59 11.50 17.54 7.53
CA ASP A 59 10.81 18.72 8.08
C ASP A 59 9.88 18.35 9.25
N ALA A 60 9.33 17.11 9.24
CA ALA A 60 8.51 16.61 10.34
C ALA A 60 9.31 16.08 11.53
N GLY A 61 10.66 16.12 11.47
CA GLY A 61 11.55 15.65 12.52
C GLY A 61 11.63 14.13 12.65
N CYS A 62 11.34 13.39 11.57
CA CYS A 62 11.47 11.92 11.54
C CYS A 62 12.93 11.56 11.33
N THR A 63 13.63 11.14 12.40
CA THR A 63 15.08 10.84 12.37
C THR A 63 15.40 9.35 12.19
N ASN A 64 14.39 8.49 12.20
CA ASN A 64 14.51 7.03 12.11
C ASN A 64 13.89 6.50 10.82
N VAL A 65 14.02 7.25 9.71
CA VAL A 65 13.48 6.89 8.40
C VAL A 65 14.59 6.92 7.35
N ASP A 66 14.77 5.80 6.63
CA ASP A 66 15.58 5.72 5.41
C ASP A 66 14.71 5.83 4.16
N PHE A 67 15.33 6.24 3.06
CA PHE A 67 14.68 6.45 1.77
C PHE A 67 15.38 5.62 0.71
N VAL A 68 14.67 4.67 0.11
CA VAL A 68 15.27 3.70 -0.82
C VAL A 68 14.46 3.64 -2.12
N LEU A 69 15.14 3.89 -3.24
CA LEU A 69 14.57 3.64 -4.56
C LEU A 69 14.47 2.13 -4.78
N ALA A 70 13.26 1.60 -4.92
CA ALA A 70 13.05 0.16 -5.08
C ALA A 70 11.82 -0.16 -5.93
N ASN A 71 11.94 -1.20 -6.76
CA ASN A 71 10.81 -1.80 -7.45
C ASN A 71 10.10 -2.78 -6.51
N ALA A 72 8.77 -2.65 -6.36
CA ALA A 72 7.96 -3.54 -5.54
C ALA A 72 7.99 -5.01 -6.00
N GLU A 73 8.22 -5.26 -7.28
CA GLU A 73 8.25 -6.61 -7.87
C GLU A 73 9.49 -7.40 -7.48
N THR A 74 10.58 -6.73 -7.15
CA THR A 74 11.86 -7.39 -6.83
C THR A 74 12.32 -7.14 -5.40
N LEU A 75 12.13 -5.93 -4.89
CA LEU A 75 12.67 -5.47 -3.60
C LEU A 75 14.17 -5.81 -3.42
N GLU A 76 14.94 -5.72 -4.53
CA GLU A 76 16.36 -6.12 -4.60
C GLU A 76 17.26 -5.48 -3.54
N PRO A 77 17.07 -4.19 -3.16
CA PRO A 77 17.93 -3.58 -2.14
C PRO A 77 17.78 -4.18 -0.74
N PHE A 78 16.79 -5.07 -0.53
CA PHE A 78 16.47 -5.57 0.80
C PHE A 78 16.81 -7.05 0.95
N GLU A 79 17.44 -7.36 2.07
CA GLU A 79 17.77 -8.73 2.46
C GLU A 79 16.53 -9.52 2.88
N ASP A 80 16.61 -10.84 2.78
CA ASP A 80 15.58 -11.75 3.25
C ASP A 80 15.35 -11.58 4.76
N ASN A 81 14.10 -11.73 5.19
CA ASN A 81 13.75 -11.71 6.62
C ASN A 81 14.25 -10.48 7.37
N SER A 82 14.15 -9.30 6.77
CA SER A 82 14.71 -8.06 7.33
C SER A 82 13.69 -7.13 7.97
N PHE A 83 12.38 -7.32 7.71
CA PHE A 83 11.33 -6.44 8.23
C PHE A 83 10.31 -7.17 9.09
N ASP A 84 9.80 -6.48 10.11
CA ASP A 84 8.76 -6.99 11.00
C ASP A 84 7.35 -6.68 10.47
N LEU A 85 7.22 -5.59 9.70
CA LEU A 85 5.98 -5.13 9.09
C LEU A 85 6.26 -4.59 7.69
N LEU A 86 5.45 -5.00 6.73
CA LEU A 86 5.39 -4.39 5.40
C LEU A 86 4.04 -3.70 5.22
N THR A 87 4.05 -2.55 4.56
CA THR A 87 2.84 -1.85 4.13
C THR A 87 2.94 -1.45 2.67
N ILE A 88 1.83 -1.56 1.94
CA ILE A 88 1.65 -0.94 0.63
C ILE A 88 0.26 -0.30 0.59
N SER A 89 0.21 1.00 0.32
CA SER A 89 -1.04 1.77 0.38
C SER A 89 -1.29 2.50 -0.92
N PHE A 90 -2.34 2.09 -1.63
CA PHE A 90 -2.74 2.64 -2.94
C PHE A 90 -1.64 2.57 -4.01
N GLY A 91 -0.74 1.60 -3.88
CA GLY A 91 0.38 1.35 -4.78
C GLY A 91 0.29 0.04 -5.54
N LEU A 92 -0.31 -1.01 -4.94
CA LEU A 92 -0.30 -2.36 -5.52
C LEU A 92 -1.06 -2.45 -6.85
N ARG A 93 -2.11 -1.64 -7.06
CA ARG A 93 -2.83 -1.60 -8.34
C ARG A 93 -1.95 -1.19 -9.52
N ASN A 94 -0.90 -0.39 -9.27
CA ASN A 94 0.03 0.11 -10.28
C ASN A 94 1.18 -0.86 -10.58
N VAL A 95 1.34 -1.90 -9.77
CA VAL A 95 2.35 -2.94 -9.97
C VAL A 95 1.92 -3.84 -11.14
N THR A 96 2.83 -4.10 -12.07
CA THR A 96 2.54 -4.90 -13.26
C THR A 96 2.38 -6.37 -12.89
N ASP A 97 3.40 -6.95 -12.25
CA ASP A 97 3.37 -8.32 -11.76
C ASP A 97 3.14 -8.35 -10.23
N LYS A 98 1.86 -8.52 -9.86
CA LYS A 98 1.45 -8.54 -8.45
C LYS A 98 1.89 -9.81 -7.73
N ASP A 99 2.00 -10.93 -8.44
CA ASP A 99 2.46 -12.20 -7.85
C ASP A 99 3.95 -12.11 -7.53
N ALA A 100 4.77 -11.55 -8.44
CA ALA A 100 6.17 -11.26 -8.17
C ALA A 100 6.34 -10.32 -6.98
N ALA A 101 5.54 -9.26 -6.92
CA ALA A 101 5.59 -8.31 -5.80
C ALA A 101 5.24 -8.96 -4.45
N LEU A 102 4.18 -9.78 -4.41
CA LEU A 102 3.79 -10.49 -3.20
C LEU A 102 4.86 -11.51 -2.78
N ALA A 103 5.49 -12.20 -3.73
CA ALA A 103 6.61 -13.10 -3.45
C ALA A 103 7.83 -12.34 -2.89
N ALA A 104 8.18 -11.19 -3.48
CA ALA A 104 9.26 -10.33 -2.98
C ALA A 104 8.94 -9.81 -1.56
N MET A 105 7.69 -9.39 -1.31
CA MET A 105 7.24 -8.98 0.02
C MET A 105 7.34 -10.12 1.04
N TYR A 106 6.94 -11.34 0.65
CA TYR A 106 7.09 -12.50 1.52
C TYR A 106 8.56 -12.79 1.85
N ARG A 107 9.45 -12.68 0.86
CA ARG A 107 10.90 -12.90 1.02
C ARG A 107 11.50 -11.99 2.08
N VAL A 108 11.26 -10.69 1.98
CA VAL A 108 11.89 -9.69 2.87
C VAL A 108 11.24 -9.61 4.26
N LEU A 109 10.05 -10.20 4.43
CA LEU A 109 9.35 -10.23 5.71
C LEU A 109 9.96 -11.31 6.61
N LYS A 110 10.19 -11.00 7.90
CA LYS A 110 10.63 -11.95 8.91
C LYS A 110 9.55 -12.99 9.22
N PRO A 111 9.92 -14.22 9.64
CA PRO A 111 8.98 -15.10 10.33
C PRO A 111 8.33 -14.37 11.54
N GLY A 112 7.03 -14.50 11.69
CA GLY A 112 6.23 -13.74 12.66
C GLY A 112 5.84 -12.34 12.21
N GLY A 113 6.39 -11.87 11.09
CA GLY A 113 6.06 -10.58 10.50
C GLY A 113 4.72 -10.59 9.75
N ARG A 114 4.27 -9.41 9.33
CA ARG A 114 2.99 -9.25 8.64
C ARG A 114 3.06 -8.25 7.49
N LEU A 115 2.23 -8.51 6.48
CA LEU A 115 1.97 -7.61 5.36
C LEU A 115 0.60 -6.97 5.53
N LEU A 116 0.50 -5.65 5.30
CA LEU A 116 -0.75 -4.94 5.09
C LEU A 116 -0.82 -4.34 3.70
N VAL A 117 -1.93 -4.60 3.02
CA VAL A 117 -2.26 -3.98 1.74
C VAL A 117 -3.52 -3.14 1.92
N LEU A 118 -3.41 -1.82 1.80
CA LEU A 118 -4.54 -0.90 1.74
C LEU A 118 -4.74 -0.48 0.29
N GLU A 119 -5.84 -0.90 -0.34
CA GLU A 119 -6.04 -0.63 -1.76
C GLU A 119 -7.54 -0.46 -2.10
N PHE A 120 -7.79 0.18 -3.24
CA PHE A 120 -9.12 0.17 -3.83
C PHE A 120 -9.54 -1.26 -4.15
N SER A 121 -10.84 -1.49 -4.07
CA SER A 121 -11.42 -2.80 -4.33
C SER A 121 -12.84 -2.67 -4.90
N LYS A 122 -13.55 -3.78 -5.01
CA LYS A 122 -14.89 -3.79 -5.59
C LYS A 122 -15.96 -3.62 -4.51
N PRO A 123 -16.93 -2.70 -4.72
CA PRO A 123 -18.07 -2.56 -3.81
C PRO A 123 -18.80 -3.88 -3.59
N VAL A 124 -19.16 -4.18 -2.34
CA VAL A 124 -19.83 -5.45 -1.99
C VAL A 124 -21.36 -5.40 -2.18
N PHE A 125 -21.93 -4.23 -2.49
CA PHE A 125 -23.39 -4.04 -2.69
C PHE A 125 -23.68 -3.78 -4.17
N GLU A 126 -24.41 -4.66 -4.83
CA GLU A 126 -24.73 -4.56 -6.27
C GLU A 126 -25.33 -3.21 -6.73
N PRO A 127 -26.33 -2.62 -6.07
CA PRO A 127 -26.85 -1.31 -6.49
C PRO A 127 -25.82 -0.20 -6.38
N PHE A 128 -24.95 -0.29 -5.39
CA PHE A 128 -23.88 0.66 -5.15
C PHE A 128 -22.71 0.47 -6.13
N SER A 129 -22.43 -0.76 -6.55
CA SER A 129 -21.44 -1.07 -7.58
C SER A 129 -21.78 -0.39 -8.91
N LYS A 130 -23.00 -0.51 -9.40
CA LYS A 130 -23.46 0.13 -10.65
C LYS A 130 -23.40 1.66 -10.57
N LEU A 131 -23.78 2.23 -9.43
CA LEU A 131 -23.71 3.67 -9.20
C LEU A 131 -22.24 4.15 -9.10
N TYR A 132 -21.39 3.37 -8.46
CA TYR A 132 -19.96 3.65 -8.37
C TYR A 132 -19.26 3.56 -9.71
N ASP A 133 -19.59 2.56 -10.55
CA ASP A 133 -19.06 2.44 -11.91
C ASP A 133 -19.47 3.65 -12.76
N LEU A 134 -20.75 4.03 -12.71
CA LEU A 134 -21.24 5.22 -13.41
C LEU A 134 -20.55 6.50 -12.93
N TYR A 135 -20.36 6.67 -11.63
CA TYR A 135 -19.65 7.79 -11.05
C TYR A 135 -18.18 7.80 -11.47
N SER A 136 -17.48 6.66 -11.37
CA SER A 136 -16.07 6.54 -11.68
C SER A 136 -15.75 6.79 -13.15
N PHE A 137 -16.63 6.34 -14.08
CA PHE A 137 -16.41 6.50 -15.51
C PHE A 137 -16.94 7.81 -16.10
N THR A 138 -17.89 8.45 -15.44
CA THR A 138 -18.54 9.65 -15.95
C THR A 138 -18.17 10.89 -15.16
N ALA A 139 -18.31 10.84 -13.84
CA ALA A 139 -18.13 12.02 -13.00
C ALA A 139 -16.65 12.31 -12.71
N LEU A 140 -15.83 11.30 -12.39
CA LEU A 140 -14.42 11.51 -12.07
C LEU A 140 -13.61 12.12 -13.22
N PRO A 141 -13.66 11.63 -14.47
CA PRO A 141 -12.95 12.24 -15.59
C PRO A 141 -13.42 13.66 -15.90
N ILE A 142 -14.75 13.91 -15.79
CA ILE A 142 -15.31 15.27 -15.99
C ILE A 142 -14.84 16.21 -14.90
N MET A 143 -14.84 15.79 -13.64
CA MET A 143 -14.32 16.58 -12.51
C MET A 143 -12.81 16.81 -12.65
N GLY A 144 -12.05 15.81 -13.09
CA GLY A 144 -10.61 15.96 -13.37
C GLY A 144 -10.34 17.02 -14.43
N LYS A 145 -11.12 17.03 -15.50
CA LYS A 145 -11.01 18.04 -16.57
C LYS A 145 -11.38 19.44 -16.10
N ILE A 146 -12.38 19.56 -15.22
CA ILE A 146 -12.87 20.85 -14.73
C ILE A 146 -11.98 21.42 -13.62
N ILE A 147 -11.51 20.57 -12.69
CA ILE A 147 -10.84 21.00 -11.45
C ILE A 147 -9.32 21.01 -11.60
N ALA A 148 -8.74 20.00 -12.26
CA ALA A 148 -7.30 19.80 -12.30
C ALA A 148 -6.70 19.94 -13.71
N ASN A 149 -7.51 20.12 -14.75
CA ASN A 149 -7.11 20.08 -16.17
C ASN A 149 -6.29 18.81 -16.54
N ASP A 150 -6.52 17.69 -15.83
CA ASP A 150 -5.79 16.41 -15.93
C ASP A 150 -6.77 15.23 -16.02
N SER A 151 -7.44 15.14 -17.14
CA SER A 151 -8.41 14.04 -17.39
C SER A 151 -7.72 12.68 -17.54
N GLU A 152 -6.45 12.64 -17.95
CA GLU A 152 -5.72 11.40 -18.18
C GLU A 152 -5.37 10.68 -16.89
N SER A 153 -4.90 11.41 -15.87
CA SER A 153 -4.62 10.82 -14.55
C SER A 153 -5.89 10.23 -13.90
N TYR A 154 -7.04 10.87 -14.08
CA TYR A 154 -8.31 10.35 -13.54
C TYR A 154 -8.80 9.13 -14.33
N LYS A 155 -8.62 9.11 -15.65
CA LYS A 155 -8.92 7.93 -16.48
C LYS A 155 -8.02 6.76 -16.06
N TYR A 156 -6.72 6.98 -15.95
CA TYR A 156 -5.76 5.98 -15.47
C TYR A 156 -6.15 5.44 -14.08
N LEU A 157 -6.54 6.33 -13.15
CA LEU A 157 -7.00 5.92 -11.82
C LEU A 157 -8.20 4.97 -11.91
N ALA A 158 -9.22 5.32 -12.70
CA ALA A 158 -10.41 4.49 -12.85
C ALA A 158 -10.08 3.13 -13.49
N GLU A 159 -9.22 3.12 -14.51
CA GLU A 159 -8.76 1.90 -15.18
C GLU A 159 -7.93 1.01 -14.25
N SER A 160 -6.98 1.58 -13.52
CA SER A 160 -6.14 0.82 -12.57
C SER A 160 -6.96 0.20 -11.44
N ILE A 161 -7.97 0.91 -10.92
CA ILE A 161 -8.91 0.37 -9.93
C ILE A 161 -9.70 -0.81 -10.51
N ARG A 162 -10.19 -0.67 -11.75
CA ARG A 162 -10.98 -1.72 -12.40
C ARG A 162 -10.17 -2.99 -12.65
N MET A 163 -8.90 -2.84 -13.04
CA MET A 163 -7.99 -3.95 -13.32
C MET A 163 -7.46 -4.62 -12.04
N HIS A 164 -7.57 -3.93 -10.90
CA HIS A 164 -7.14 -4.49 -9.62
C HIS A 164 -8.04 -5.66 -9.19
N PRO A 165 -7.48 -6.75 -8.66
CA PRO A 165 -8.25 -7.88 -8.16
C PRO A 165 -9.22 -7.47 -7.05
N ASP A 166 -10.35 -8.18 -6.96
CA ASP A 166 -11.26 -8.02 -5.84
C ASP A 166 -10.66 -8.56 -4.53
N GLN A 167 -11.36 -8.33 -3.42
CA GLN A 167 -10.88 -8.68 -2.09
C GLN A 167 -10.53 -10.16 -1.92
N ARG A 168 -11.39 -11.04 -2.46
CA ARG A 168 -11.19 -12.49 -2.34
C ARG A 168 -10.02 -12.96 -3.22
N THR A 169 -9.94 -12.43 -4.42
CA THR A 169 -8.86 -12.74 -5.35
C THR A 169 -7.51 -12.30 -4.79
N LEU A 170 -7.41 -11.07 -4.28
CA LEU A 170 -6.16 -10.58 -3.68
C LEU A 170 -5.77 -11.41 -2.45
N LYS A 171 -6.74 -11.77 -1.59
CA LYS A 171 -6.48 -12.69 -0.48
C LYS A 171 -5.87 -14.01 -0.96
N GLY A 172 -6.45 -14.63 -2.01
CA GLY A 172 -5.93 -15.86 -2.60
C GLY A 172 -4.52 -15.71 -3.18
N MET A 173 -4.22 -14.58 -3.83
CA MET A 173 -2.86 -14.27 -4.31
C MET A 173 -1.87 -14.17 -3.15
N MET A 174 -2.24 -13.54 -2.03
CA MET A 174 -1.40 -13.50 -0.84
C MET A 174 -1.15 -14.91 -0.27
N GLU A 175 -2.19 -15.75 -0.20
CA GLU A 175 -2.06 -17.14 0.25
C GLU A 175 -1.14 -17.95 -0.67
N ASN A 176 -1.26 -17.78 -1.99
CA ASN A 176 -0.39 -18.41 -2.99
C ASN A 176 1.08 -17.96 -2.88
N ALA A 177 1.33 -16.73 -2.47
CA ALA A 177 2.66 -16.19 -2.22
C ALA A 177 3.28 -16.71 -0.89
N GLY A 178 2.52 -17.49 -0.09
CA GLY A 178 2.98 -18.11 1.15
C GLY A 178 2.48 -17.45 2.43
N PHE A 179 1.76 -16.32 2.34
CA PHE A 179 1.20 -15.68 3.54
C PHE A 179 0.10 -16.56 4.15
N GLN A 180 0.08 -16.61 5.47
CA GLN A 180 -0.88 -17.38 6.25
C GLN A 180 -1.81 -16.46 7.05
N ASN A 181 -2.93 -17.02 7.53
CA ASN A 181 -3.94 -16.27 8.27
C ASN A 181 -4.36 -14.98 7.54
N CYS A 182 -4.51 -15.07 6.20
CA CYS A 182 -4.92 -13.95 5.39
C CYS A 182 -6.37 -13.57 5.66
N ASP A 183 -6.59 -12.30 5.97
CA ASP A 183 -7.92 -11.71 6.11
C ASP A 183 -8.03 -10.38 5.36
N TYR A 184 -9.25 -9.88 5.21
CA TYR A 184 -9.49 -8.54 4.70
C TYR A 184 -10.67 -7.87 5.39
N HIS A 185 -10.62 -6.54 5.46
CA HIS A 185 -11.67 -5.70 6.01
C HIS A 185 -12.10 -4.66 4.99
N ASN A 186 -13.39 -4.69 4.65
CA ASN A 186 -13.99 -3.72 3.74
C ASN A 186 -14.19 -2.38 4.44
N LEU A 187 -13.78 -1.31 3.75
CA LEU A 187 -14.00 0.07 4.14
C LEU A 187 -14.89 0.75 3.10
N THR A 188 -15.73 1.68 3.54
CA THR A 188 -16.59 2.47 2.64
C THR A 188 -17.39 1.57 1.67
N GLY A 189 -18.09 0.56 2.22
CA GLY A 189 -18.90 -0.35 1.40
C GLY A 189 -18.12 -1.25 0.44
N GLY A 190 -16.82 -1.44 0.66
CA GLY A 190 -15.95 -2.27 -0.17
C GLY A 190 -15.17 -1.52 -1.25
N ILE A 191 -15.37 -0.19 -1.41
CA ILE A 191 -14.58 0.65 -2.34
C ILE A 191 -13.09 0.58 -2.01
N VAL A 192 -12.77 0.44 -0.74
CA VAL A 192 -11.41 0.23 -0.24
C VAL A 192 -11.42 -1.00 0.66
N ALA A 193 -10.35 -1.77 0.62
CA ALA A 193 -10.13 -2.88 1.54
C ALA A 193 -8.74 -2.82 2.15
N VAL A 194 -8.62 -3.30 3.38
CA VAL A 194 -7.33 -3.58 4.03
C VAL A 194 -7.18 -5.08 4.09
N HIS A 195 -6.17 -5.61 3.42
CA HIS A 195 -5.78 -7.01 3.54
C HIS A 195 -4.61 -7.15 4.51
N ARG A 196 -4.57 -8.26 5.21
CA ARG A 196 -3.49 -8.62 6.12
C ARG A 196 -3.13 -10.08 5.93
N GLY A 197 -1.83 -10.39 5.93
CA GLY A 197 -1.29 -11.75 5.91
C GLY A 197 -0.03 -11.84 6.75
N PHE A 198 0.31 -13.01 7.23
CA PHE A 198 1.45 -13.27 8.11
C PHE A 198 2.42 -14.24 7.45
N LYS A 199 3.71 -14.08 7.75
CA LYS A 199 4.73 -15.10 7.50
C LYS A 199 4.93 -15.87 8.81
N LEU A 200 4.47 -17.13 8.86
CA LEU A 200 4.59 -18.00 10.04
C LEU A 200 5.66 -19.06 9.84
#